data_6a685915692a9860fcfa940a39e7a916
#
_entry.id   6a685915692a9860fcfa940a39e7a916
#
_cell.length_a   1.000
_cell.length_b   1.000
_cell.length_c   1.000
_cell.angle_alpha   90.00
_cell.angle_beta   90.00
_cell.angle_gamma   90.00
#
_symmetry.space_group_name_H-M   'P 1'
#
loop_
_entity.id
_entity.type
_entity.pdbx_description
1 polymer ?
#
loop_
_entity_poly.entity_id
_entity_poly.type
_entity_poly.pdbx_seq_one_letter_code
_entity_poly.pdbx_strand_id
1 'polypeptide(L)'
;IELSQKESKSTFVLGTDGKNWDKIVTPFGGIRLQPDEQDLKLEIKDGNNNLWTCHQPMMKGEDVFNFSVNVAPNIINEVIKISGIDKSDIEFFAIHQANKQIVETIAEKAEIPAEKTSSETFTKYANNSTNSVVTVICDQLKNKKVKNILLCTFGIGLSWAACTIDFSDVYNGGIDTYISNQKNINKKEQIDHWIKYFKGEE
;
A
#
# COMPACT_ATOMS: atom_id res chain seq x y z
N ILE A 1 -8.48 -18.63 6.34
CA ILE A 1 -7.86 -19.23 5.14
C ILE A 1 -8.47 -20.61 5.03
N GLU A 2 -9.13 -20.89 3.92
CA GLU A 2 -9.75 -22.16 3.62
C GLU A 2 -8.98 -22.86 2.49
N LEU A 3 -8.80 -24.16 2.59
CA LEU A 3 -8.15 -24.95 1.54
C LEU A 3 -9.10 -25.05 0.36
N SER A 4 -8.73 -24.44 -0.77
CA SER A 4 -9.47 -24.61 -2.03
C SER A 4 -9.02 -25.88 -2.73
N GLN A 5 -9.99 -26.65 -3.23
CA GLN A 5 -9.73 -27.80 -4.12
C GLN A 5 -9.53 -27.38 -5.58
N LYS A 6 -9.74 -26.11 -5.91
CA LYS A 6 -9.51 -25.55 -7.25
C LYS A 6 -8.14 -24.87 -7.29
N GLU A 7 -7.34 -25.21 -8.27
CA GLU A 7 -6.13 -24.44 -8.58
C GLU A 7 -6.51 -23.02 -9.00
N SER A 8 -6.06 -22.04 -8.25
CA SER A 8 -6.14 -20.62 -8.62
C SER A 8 -4.81 -20.22 -9.27
N LYS A 9 -4.87 -19.77 -10.51
CA LYS A 9 -3.69 -19.24 -11.20
C LYS A 9 -3.49 -17.77 -10.80
N SER A 10 -2.48 -17.52 -9.99
CA SER A 10 -2.05 -16.16 -9.67
C SER A 10 -0.62 -15.99 -10.17
N THR A 11 -0.35 -14.87 -10.83
CA THR A 11 0.99 -14.52 -11.32
C THR A 11 1.49 -13.32 -10.56
N PHE A 12 2.74 -13.40 -10.07
CA PHE A 12 3.37 -12.33 -9.30
C PHE A 12 4.67 -11.91 -9.96
N VAL A 13 4.90 -10.59 -10.00
CA VAL A 13 6.18 -9.99 -10.38
C VAL A 13 6.57 -9.02 -9.28
N LEU A 14 7.81 -9.13 -8.82
CA LEU A 14 8.35 -8.30 -7.74
C LEU A 14 9.68 -7.72 -8.18
N GLY A 15 9.98 -6.51 -7.70
CA GLY A 15 11.25 -5.87 -7.94
C GLY A 15 11.66 -4.94 -6.80
N THR A 16 12.95 -4.64 -6.76
CA THR A 16 13.51 -3.73 -5.77
C THR A 16 14.69 -2.95 -6.33
N ASP A 17 14.85 -1.71 -5.86
CA ASP A 17 16.00 -0.85 -6.14
C ASP A 17 16.55 -0.27 -4.84
N GLY A 18 17.47 -1.01 -4.24
CA GLY A 18 18.14 -0.60 -3.01
C GLY A 18 19.14 0.53 -3.17
N LYS A 19 19.51 0.93 -4.40
CA LYS A 19 20.40 2.09 -4.61
C LYS A 19 19.69 3.41 -4.30
N ASN A 20 18.37 3.44 -4.48
CA ASN A 20 17.53 4.60 -4.24
C ASN A 20 16.79 4.56 -2.89
N TRP A 21 17.34 3.85 -1.90
CA TRP A 21 16.74 3.68 -0.57
C TRP A 21 16.45 4.99 0.15
N ASP A 22 17.24 6.05 -0.13
CA ASP A 22 17.14 7.38 0.48
C ASP A 22 16.01 8.26 -0.08
N LYS A 23 15.28 7.77 -1.08
CA LYS A 23 14.17 8.54 -1.70
C LYS A 23 12.91 8.57 -0.81
N ILE A 24 12.68 7.50 -0.05
CA ILE A 24 11.67 7.43 1.00
C ILE A 24 12.29 6.70 2.19
N VAL A 25 12.52 7.40 3.29
CA VAL A 25 13.19 6.83 4.46
C VAL A 25 12.75 7.50 5.76
N THR A 26 12.65 6.74 6.83
CA THR A 26 12.67 7.27 8.19
C THR A 26 14.09 7.12 8.69
N PRO A 27 14.86 8.24 8.84
CA PRO A 27 16.30 8.18 9.12
C PRO A 27 16.63 7.48 10.43
N PHE A 28 15.79 7.67 11.43
CA PHE A 28 15.98 7.16 12.79
C PHE A 28 14.94 6.10 13.12
N GLY A 29 15.30 5.16 13.96
CA GLY A 29 14.42 4.09 14.43
C GLY A 29 14.92 2.70 14.08
N GLY A 30 14.10 1.71 14.41
CA GLY A 30 14.46 0.31 14.27
C GLY A 30 15.63 -0.08 15.18
N ILE A 31 16.36 -1.13 14.81
CA ILE A 31 17.46 -1.68 15.62
C ILE A 31 18.79 -0.95 15.36
N ARG A 32 18.97 -0.40 14.16
CA ARG A 32 20.27 0.13 13.73
C ARG A 32 20.61 1.49 14.31
N LEU A 33 19.64 2.38 14.39
CA LEU A 33 19.85 3.76 14.84
C LEU A 33 18.65 4.19 15.70
N GLN A 34 18.74 3.90 16.99
CA GLN A 34 17.73 4.32 17.94
C GLN A 34 17.97 5.76 18.38
N PRO A 35 16.98 6.64 18.27
CA PRO A 35 17.11 8.02 18.72
C PRO A 35 17.15 8.07 20.26
N ASP A 36 18.01 8.94 20.80
CA ASP A 36 17.99 9.30 22.21
C ASP A 36 17.01 10.46 22.48
N GLU A 37 16.96 10.96 23.72
CA GLU A 37 16.05 12.05 24.08
C GLU A 37 16.37 13.38 23.39
N GLN A 38 17.61 13.59 22.97
CA GLN A 38 18.02 14.80 22.25
C GLN A 38 17.62 14.70 20.79
N ASP A 39 17.83 13.54 20.18
CA ASP A 39 17.40 13.26 18.80
C ASP A 39 15.90 13.44 18.64
N LEU A 40 15.10 13.02 19.65
CA LEU A 40 13.64 13.18 19.65
C LEU A 40 13.17 14.65 19.61
N LYS A 41 14.01 15.57 20.05
CA LYS A 41 13.75 17.01 20.04
C LYS A 41 14.33 17.71 18.82
N LEU A 42 15.07 16.98 17.98
CA LEU A 42 15.71 17.54 16.81
C LEU A 42 14.65 17.91 15.75
N GLU A 43 14.66 19.17 15.38
CA GLU A 43 13.86 19.71 14.28
C GLU A 43 14.76 20.02 13.09
N ILE A 44 14.47 19.44 11.96
CA ILE A 44 15.23 19.60 10.72
C ILE A 44 14.37 20.39 9.73
N LYS A 45 14.89 21.50 9.23
CA LYS A 45 14.25 22.26 8.14
C LYS A 45 14.80 21.79 6.80
N ASP A 46 13.90 21.43 5.89
CA ASP A 46 14.29 21.16 4.50
C ASP A 46 14.44 22.46 3.68
N GLY A 47 14.85 22.34 2.41
CA GLY A 47 15.02 23.46 1.50
C GLY A 47 13.73 24.26 1.20
N ASN A 48 12.55 23.72 1.54
CA ASN A 48 11.23 24.33 1.38
C ASN A 48 10.66 24.88 2.70
N ASN A 49 11.48 24.94 3.76
CA ASN A 49 11.06 25.33 5.11
C ASN A 49 10.07 24.37 5.80
N ASN A 50 9.88 23.16 5.31
CA ASN A 50 9.11 22.16 6.04
C ASN A 50 9.92 21.70 7.26
N LEU A 51 9.22 21.52 8.36
CA LEU A 51 9.80 21.04 9.61
C LEU A 51 9.66 19.52 9.70
N TRP A 52 10.77 18.84 9.91
CA TRP A 52 10.84 17.39 10.06
C TRP A 52 11.40 17.01 11.43
N THR A 53 10.92 15.93 11.97
CA THR A 53 11.50 15.29 13.16
C THR A 53 12.11 13.95 12.79
N CYS A 54 12.96 13.41 13.63
CA CYS A 54 13.67 12.16 13.35
C CYS A 54 12.76 10.93 13.14
N HIS A 55 11.50 10.99 13.60
CA HIS A 55 10.53 9.90 13.49
C HIS A 55 9.64 9.99 12.25
N GLN A 56 9.72 11.09 11.52
CA GLN A 56 8.89 11.26 10.34
C GLN A 56 9.55 10.64 9.11
N PRO A 57 8.76 9.99 8.23
CA PRO A 57 9.28 9.58 6.94
C PRO A 57 9.62 10.81 6.10
N MET A 58 10.83 10.86 5.60
CA MET A 58 11.30 11.86 4.64
C MET A 58 11.13 11.32 3.23
N MET A 59 10.70 12.18 2.31
CA MET A 59 10.45 11.78 0.93
C MET A 59 10.95 12.84 -0.05
N LYS A 60 11.71 12.42 -1.04
CA LYS A 60 12.08 13.24 -2.22
C LYS A 60 10.96 13.10 -3.25
N GLY A 61 9.96 14.00 -3.18
CA GLY A 61 8.70 13.86 -3.91
C GLY A 61 8.84 13.70 -5.42
N GLU A 62 9.73 14.47 -6.07
CA GLU A 62 9.97 14.38 -7.51
C GLU A 62 10.60 13.01 -7.90
N ASP A 63 11.59 12.56 -7.14
CA ASP A 63 12.23 11.26 -7.37
C ASP A 63 11.23 10.11 -7.26
N VAL A 64 10.36 10.18 -6.22
CA VAL A 64 9.33 9.17 -5.97
C VAL A 64 8.25 9.20 -7.03
N PHE A 65 7.84 10.39 -7.48
CA PHE A 65 6.92 10.53 -8.61
C PHE A 65 7.49 9.86 -9.86
N ASN A 66 8.72 10.24 -10.26
CA ASN A 66 9.38 9.71 -11.44
C ASN A 66 9.56 8.18 -11.36
N PHE A 67 9.96 7.67 -10.19
CA PHE A 67 10.02 6.23 -9.96
C PHE A 67 8.67 5.56 -10.18
N SER A 68 7.63 6.05 -9.53
CA SER A 68 6.29 5.45 -9.56
C SER A 68 5.71 5.37 -10.97
N VAL A 69 5.75 6.49 -11.72
CA VAL A 69 5.16 6.58 -13.06
C VAL A 69 5.98 5.90 -14.15
N ASN A 70 7.18 5.44 -13.85
CA ASN A 70 8.00 4.65 -14.76
C ASN A 70 7.95 3.15 -14.42
N VAL A 71 8.02 2.81 -13.14
CA VAL A 71 8.05 1.40 -12.72
C VAL A 71 6.69 0.73 -12.81
N ALA A 72 5.62 1.41 -12.35
CA ALA A 72 4.31 0.78 -12.29
C ALA A 72 3.74 0.38 -13.66
N PRO A 73 3.80 1.20 -14.73
CA PRO A 73 3.35 0.76 -16.05
C PRO A 73 4.15 -0.43 -16.58
N ASN A 74 5.46 -0.44 -16.35
CA ASN A 74 6.32 -1.52 -16.81
C ASN A 74 5.98 -2.85 -16.12
N ILE A 75 5.82 -2.86 -14.80
CA ILE A 75 5.50 -4.10 -14.08
C ILE A 75 4.06 -4.58 -14.34
N ILE A 76 3.12 -3.67 -14.61
CA ILE A 76 1.77 -4.01 -15.06
C ILE A 76 1.83 -4.78 -16.37
N ASN A 77 2.55 -4.25 -17.36
CA ASN A 77 2.68 -4.91 -18.66
C ASN A 77 3.46 -6.24 -18.55
N GLU A 78 4.47 -6.29 -17.69
CA GLU A 78 5.24 -7.51 -17.45
C GLU A 78 4.40 -8.63 -16.83
N VAL A 79 3.62 -8.35 -15.79
CA VAL A 79 2.77 -9.36 -15.15
C VAL A 79 1.66 -9.85 -16.08
N ILE A 80 1.09 -8.98 -16.92
CA ILE A 80 0.13 -9.36 -17.95
C ILE A 80 0.78 -10.34 -18.92
N LYS A 81 1.95 -10.00 -19.45
CA LYS A 81 2.69 -10.85 -20.38
C LYS A 81 3.01 -12.24 -19.80
N ILE A 82 3.44 -12.30 -18.53
CA ILE A 82 3.80 -13.57 -17.86
C ILE A 82 2.56 -14.38 -17.52
N SER A 83 1.47 -13.73 -17.12
CA SER A 83 0.21 -14.43 -16.78
C SER A 83 -0.45 -15.10 -17.97
N GLY A 84 -0.19 -14.60 -19.18
CA GLY A 84 -0.89 -15.04 -20.41
C GLY A 84 -2.36 -14.62 -20.47
N ILE A 85 -2.80 -13.74 -19.56
CA ILE A 85 -4.15 -13.15 -19.59
C ILE A 85 -4.13 -11.99 -20.60
N ASP A 86 -5.12 -11.93 -21.49
CA ASP A 86 -5.26 -10.76 -22.34
C ASP A 86 -5.59 -9.52 -21.48
N LYS A 87 -4.99 -8.40 -21.79
CA LYS A 87 -5.22 -7.14 -21.05
C LYS A 87 -6.70 -6.73 -21.08
N SER A 88 -7.40 -7.04 -22.16
CA SER A 88 -8.84 -6.79 -22.31
C SER A 88 -9.68 -7.60 -21.32
N ASP A 89 -9.20 -8.77 -20.90
CA ASP A 89 -9.86 -9.68 -19.95
C ASP A 89 -9.63 -9.29 -18.48
N ILE A 90 -8.74 -8.31 -18.22
CA ILE A 90 -8.62 -7.73 -16.89
C ILE A 90 -9.75 -6.73 -16.70
N GLU A 91 -10.59 -7.02 -15.73
CA GLU A 91 -11.80 -6.23 -15.48
C GLU A 91 -11.54 -5.04 -14.55
N PHE A 92 -10.50 -5.14 -13.70
CA PHE A 92 -10.12 -4.03 -12.82
C PHE A 92 -8.63 -4.02 -12.48
N PHE A 93 -8.07 -2.79 -12.43
CA PHE A 93 -6.68 -2.52 -12.05
C PHE A 93 -6.67 -1.77 -10.72
N ALA A 94 -6.33 -2.46 -9.64
CA ALA A 94 -6.17 -1.89 -8.32
C ALA A 94 -4.74 -1.36 -8.15
N ILE A 95 -4.56 -0.06 -8.36
CA ILE A 95 -3.26 0.62 -8.26
C ILE A 95 -3.12 1.25 -6.87
N HIS A 96 -1.93 1.19 -6.28
CA HIS A 96 -1.59 1.88 -5.03
C HIS A 96 -1.99 3.36 -5.08
N GLN A 97 -2.73 3.82 -4.09
CA GLN A 97 -3.29 5.16 -4.01
C GLN A 97 -2.30 6.16 -3.38
N ALA A 98 -1.16 6.38 -4.05
CA ALA A 98 -0.14 7.33 -3.60
C ALA A 98 -0.69 8.77 -3.57
N ASN A 99 -1.24 9.21 -4.69
CA ASN A 99 -2.07 10.40 -4.88
C ASN A 99 -2.80 10.29 -6.23
N LYS A 100 -3.77 11.18 -6.48
CA LYS A 100 -4.58 11.19 -7.69
C LYS A 100 -3.73 11.27 -8.97
N GLN A 101 -2.81 12.21 -9.03
CA GLN A 101 -1.97 12.45 -10.21
C GLN A 101 -1.11 11.23 -10.57
N ILE A 102 -0.50 10.58 -9.58
CA ILE A 102 0.31 9.38 -9.82
C ILE A 102 -0.56 8.25 -10.40
N VAL A 103 -1.72 7.99 -9.82
CA VAL A 103 -2.63 6.94 -10.30
C VAL A 103 -3.07 7.19 -11.74
N GLU A 104 -3.49 8.42 -12.04
CA GLU A 104 -3.93 8.81 -13.38
C GLU A 104 -2.80 8.72 -14.41
N THR A 105 -1.60 9.19 -14.07
CA THR A 105 -0.42 9.09 -14.93
C THR A 105 -0.02 7.63 -15.20
N ILE A 106 -0.09 6.76 -14.19
CA ILE A 106 0.18 5.33 -14.36
C ILE A 106 -0.86 4.71 -15.28
N ALA A 107 -2.15 5.01 -15.08
CA ALA A 107 -3.22 4.47 -15.89
C ALA A 107 -3.07 4.89 -17.36
N GLU A 108 -2.76 6.16 -17.62
CA GLU A 108 -2.49 6.67 -18.97
C GLU A 108 -1.30 5.96 -19.63
N LYS A 109 -0.14 5.90 -18.94
CA LYS A 109 1.08 5.26 -19.48
C LYS A 109 0.93 3.75 -19.69
N ALA A 110 0.12 3.10 -18.84
CA ALA A 110 -0.18 1.69 -18.98
C ALA A 110 -1.39 1.45 -19.90
N GLU A 111 -1.94 2.47 -20.53
CA GLU A 111 -3.11 2.37 -21.42
C GLU A 111 -4.27 1.61 -20.77
N ILE A 112 -4.58 1.94 -19.52
CA ILE A 112 -5.69 1.37 -18.76
C ILE A 112 -6.92 2.23 -18.97
N PRO A 113 -8.06 1.68 -19.43
CA PRO A 113 -9.31 2.40 -19.53
C PRO A 113 -9.74 3.00 -18.18
N ALA A 114 -10.22 4.24 -18.18
CA ALA A 114 -10.56 4.97 -16.96
C ALA A 114 -11.62 4.24 -16.10
N GLU A 115 -12.54 3.52 -16.75
CA GLU A 115 -13.58 2.73 -16.08
C GLU A 115 -13.05 1.44 -15.40
N LYS A 116 -11.82 1.02 -15.75
CA LYS A 116 -11.18 -0.17 -15.17
C LYS A 116 -10.21 0.13 -14.01
N THR A 117 -10.12 1.37 -13.56
CA THR A 117 -9.31 1.76 -12.40
C THR A 117 -10.00 2.90 -11.65
N SER A 118 -9.42 3.36 -10.54
CA SER A 118 -9.94 4.52 -9.81
C SER A 118 -8.83 5.27 -9.11
N SER A 119 -8.87 6.60 -9.19
CA SER A 119 -8.11 7.55 -8.35
C SER A 119 -8.97 8.19 -7.25
N GLU A 120 -10.27 7.91 -7.23
CA GLU A 120 -11.23 8.51 -6.28
C GLU A 120 -11.10 7.94 -4.85
N THR A 121 -10.59 6.71 -4.72
CA THR A 121 -10.38 6.09 -3.41
C THR A 121 -9.41 6.89 -2.56
N PHE A 122 -8.39 7.50 -3.17
CA PHE A 122 -7.46 8.40 -2.49
C PHE A 122 -8.17 9.59 -1.84
N THR A 123 -9.17 10.18 -2.49
CA THR A 123 -9.89 11.36 -1.96
C THR A 123 -10.74 11.02 -0.74
N LYS A 124 -11.18 9.76 -0.63
CA LYS A 124 -11.99 9.28 0.49
C LYS A 124 -11.16 8.82 1.69
N TYR A 125 -10.07 8.10 1.43
CA TYR A 125 -9.33 7.36 2.45
C TYR A 125 -7.86 7.74 2.55
N ALA A 126 -7.39 8.68 1.74
CA ALA A 126 -6.00 9.10 1.61
C ALA A 126 -5.05 7.95 1.23
N ASN A 127 -3.74 8.21 1.31
CA ASN A 127 -2.73 7.18 1.16
C ASN A 127 -2.58 6.40 2.47
N ASN A 128 -3.14 5.22 2.54
CA ASN A 128 -3.04 4.31 3.69
C ASN A 128 -1.98 3.21 3.48
N SER A 129 -0.91 3.55 2.75
CA SER A 129 0.25 2.68 2.49
C SER A 129 -0.14 1.38 1.77
N THR A 130 0.37 0.23 2.20
CA THR A 130 0.10 -1.08 1.59
C THR A 130 -1.37 -1.47 1.56
N ASN A 131 -2.17 -0.96 2.49
CA ASN A 131 -3.61 -1.23 2.54
C ASN A 131 -4.39 -0.55 1.42
N SER A 132 -3.81 0.43 0.73
CA SER A 132 -4.51 1.21 -0.29
C SER A 132 -5.02 0.36 -1.45
N VAL A 133 -4.30 -0.67 -1.86
CA VAL A 133 -4.73 -1.59 -2.94
C VAL A 133 -5.97 -2.37 -2.50
N VAL A 134 -5.97 -2.90 -1.28
CA VAL A 134 -7.15 -3.60 -0.73
C VAL A 134 -8.31 -2.63 -0.54
N THR A 135 -8.02 -1.40 -0.08
CA THR A 135 -9.03 -0.35 0.08
C THR A 135 -9.72 -0.02 -1.25
N VAL A 136 -8.94 0.09 -2.35
CA VAL A 136 -9.49 0.28 -3.71
C VAL A 136 -10.43 -0.87 -4.08
N ILE A 137 -10.02 -2.10 -3.87
CA ILE A 137 -10.84 -3.28 -4.17
C ILE A 137 -12.14 -3.23 -3.36
N CYS A 138 -12.05 -2.98 -2.05
CA CYS A 138 -13.22 -2.93 -1.18
C CYS A 138 -14.17 -1.78 -1.53
N ASP A 139 -13.65 -0.60 -1.89
CA ASP A 139 -14.46 0.57 -2.25
C ASP A 139 -15.10 0.42 -3.63
N GLN A 140 -14.32 -0.01 -4.64
CA GLN A 140 -14.75 0.03 -6.03
C GLN A 140 -15.48 -1.24 -6.50
N LEU A 141 -15.19 -2.38 -5.88
CA LEU A 141 -15.72 -3.67 -6.29
C LEU A 141 -16.74 -4.26 -5.30
N LYS A 142 -17.24 -3.46 -4.36
CA LYS A 142 -18.30 -3.90 -3.43
C LYS A 142 -19.50 -4.47 -4.21
N ASN A 143 -19.85 -5.73 -3.92
CA ASN A 143 -20.96 -6.44 -4.55
C ASN A 143 -20.87 -6.58 -6.10
N LYS A 144 -19.70 -6.32 -6.68
CA LYS A 144 -19.47 -6.57 -8.11
C LYS A 144 -18.88 -7.96 -8.32
N LYS A 145 -19.36 -8.64 -9.33
CA LYS A 145 -18.75 -9.88 -9.81
C LYS A 145 -17.74 -9.53 -10.88
N VAL A 146 -16.48 -9.69 -10.56
CA VAL A 146 -15.35 -9.51 -11.48
C VAL A 146 -14.49 -10.77 -11.43
N LYS A 147 -13.89 -11.15 -12.55
CA LYS A 147 -13.11 -12.37 -12.63
C LYS A 147 -11.63 -12.09 -12.49
N ASN A 148 -11.06 -11.34 -13.41
CA ASN A 148 -9.63 -11.09 -13.41
C ASN A 148 -9.36 -9.66 -12.94
N ILE A 149 -8.59 -9.53 -11.87
CA ILE A 149 -8.11 -8.23 -11.43
C ILE A 149 -6.58 -8.22 -11.39
N LEU A 150 -6.01 -7.05 -11.59
CA LEU A 150 -4.58 -6.82 -11.45
C LEU A 150 -4.34 -5.84 -10.30
N LEU A 151 -3.43 -6.21 -9.42
CA LEU A 151 -2.97 -5.38 -8.32
C LEU A 151 -1.58 -4.85 -8.64
N CYS A 152 -1.34 -3.57 -8.38
CA CYS A 152 -0.03 -2.95 -8.54
C CYS A 152 0.29 -2.05 -7.36
N THR A 153 1.44 -2.27 -6.74
CA THR A 153 1.94 -1.49 -5.61
C THR A 153 3.41 -1.12 -5.78
N PHE A 154 3.80 -0.02 -5.18
CA PHE A 154 5.17 0.48 -5.18
C PHE A 154 5.40 1.38 -3.97
N GLY A 155 6.64 1.54 -3.54
CA GLY A 155 6.96 2.40 -2.38
C GLY A 155 8.37 2.23 -1.85
N ILE A 156 8.45 2.29 -0.52
CA ILE A 156 9.71 2.22 0.23
C ILE A 156 10.50 0.98 -0.13
N GLY A 157 11.86 1.23 -0.30
CA GLY A 157 12.82 0.17 -0.61
C GLY A 157 13.94 0.66 -1.56
N LEU A 158 13.74 1.27 -2.72
CA LEU A 158 12.43 1.26 -3.40
C LEU A 158 12.02 -0.16 -3.77
N SER A 159 10.74 -0.46 -3.71
CA SER A 159 10.23 -1.77 -4.07
C SER A 159 8.87 -1.68 -4.76
N TRP A 160 8.55 -2.67 -5.56
CA TRP A 160 7.30 -2.74 -6.30
C TRP A 160 6.86 -4.18 -6.51
N ALA A 161 5.56 -4.34 -6.70
CA ALA A 161 4.97 -5.63 -7.00
C ALA A 161 3.72 -5.45 -7.87
N ALA A 162 3.47 -6.43 -8.74
CA ALA A 162 2.18 -6.58 -9.39
C ALA A 162 1.77 -8.04 -9.40
N CYS A 163 0.47 -8.28 -9.35
CA CYS A 163 -0.07 -9.63 -9.50
C CYS A 163 -1.41 -9.62 -10.22
N THR A 164 -1.69 -10.73 -10.91
CA THR A 164 -3.02 -11.04 -11.42
C THR A 164 -3.66 -12.09 -10.53
N ILE A 165 -4.93 -11.92 -10.22
CA ILE A 165 -5.69 -12.89 -9.42
C ILE A 165 -7.06 -13.14 -10.03
N ASP A 166 -7.54 -14.37 -9.89
CA ASP A 166 -8.93 -14.72 -10.13
C ASP A 166 -9.77 -14.28 -8.92
N PHE A 167 -10.69 -13.36 -9.14
CA PHE A 167 -11.53 -12.77 -8.11
C PHE A 167 -12.97 -13.30 -8.11
N SER A 168 -13.27 -14.28 -8.95
CA SER A 168 -14.64 -14.79 -9.21
C SER A 168 -15.38 -15.25 -7.95
N ASP A 169 -14.64 -15.91 -7.04
CA ASP A 169 -15.20 -16.52 -5.83
C ASP A 169 -14.85 -15.70 -4.55
N VAL A 170 -14.36 -14.47 -4.70
CA VAL A 170 -13.99 -13.62 -3.55
C VAL A 170 -15.19 -12.85 -3.04
N TYR A 171 -15.49 -13.00 -1.75
CA TYR A 171 -16.46 -12.16 -1.07
C TYR A 171 -15.87 -10.78 -0.77
N ASN A 172 -16.54 -9.74 -1.24
CA ASN A 172 -16.19 -8.35 -0.96
C ASN A 172 -17.40 -7.60 -0.41
N GLY A 173 -17.46 -7.49 0.92
CA GLY A 173 -18.50 -6.74 1.64
C GLY A 173 -18.32 -5.22 1.60
N GLY A 174 -17.22 -4.74 1.08
CA GLY A 174 -16.87 -3.31 1.05
C GLY A 174 -16.15 -2.86 2.31
N ILE A 175 -16.20 -1.54 2.56
CA ILE A 175 -15.60 -0.89 3.72
C ILE A 175 -16.71 -0.54 4.71
N ASP A 176 -16.52 -0.95 5.96
CA ASP A 176 -17.41 -0.61 7.06
C ASP A 176 -16.72 0.27 8.09
N THR A 177 -17.54 1.03 8.83
CA THR A 177 -17.06 1.81 9.97
C THR A 177 -16.94 0.92 11.19
N TYR A 178 -15.74 0.78 11.71
CA TYR A 178 -15.53 0.11 12.99
C TYR A 178 -16.06 1.00 14.12
N ILE A 179 -17.12 0.52 14.79
CA ILE A 179 -17.64 1.15 16.01
C ILE A 179 -17.06 0.38 17.18
N SER A 180 -16.08 0.98 17.85
CA SER A 180 -15.52 0.41 19.07
C SER A 180 -16.52 0.54 20.21
N ASN A 181 -17.07 -0.58 20.67
CA ASN A 181 -17.78 -0.66 21.94
C ASN A 181 -16.82 -0.86 23.13
N GLN A 182 -15.52 -0.88 22.87
CA GLN A 182 -14.51 -0.98 23.94
C GLN A 182 -14.52 0.33 24.72
N LYS A 183 -14.69 0.22 26.05
CA LYS A 183 -14.39 1.30 26.98
C LYS A 183 -12.97 1.78 26.68
N ASN A 184 -12.74 3.09 26.67
CA ASN A 184 -11.40 3.66 26.57
C ASN A 184 -10.53 3.00 27.64
N ILE A 185 -9.73 2.01 27.23
CA ILE A 185 -8.80 1.35 28.13
C ILE A 185 -7.68 2.36 28.36
N ASN A 186 -7.51 2.75 29.59
CA ASN A 186 -6.44 3.63 30.02
C ASN A 186 -5.09 2.98 29.68
N LYS A 187 -4.15 3.76 29.15
CA LYS A 187 -2.79 3.29 28.80
C LYS A 187 -2.13 2.52 29.94
N LYS A 188 -2.30 2.99 31.19
CA LYS A 188 -1.77 2.34 32.37
C LYS A 188 -2.37 0.95 32.60
N GLU A 189 -3.68 0.82 32.45
CA GLU A 189 -4.40 -0.46 32.58
C GLU A 189 -3.94 -1.47 31.52
N GLN A 190 -3.68 -1.00 30.27
CA GLN A 190 -3.10 -1.87 29.25
C GLN A 190 -1.70 -2.34 29.58
N ILE A 191 -0.84 -1.44 30.07
CA ILE A 191 0.52 -1.80 30.48
C ILE A 191 0.48 -2.80 31.63
N ASP A 192 -0.34 -2.56 32.65
CA ASP A 192 -0.49 -3.44 33.81
C ASP A 192 -1.02 -4.83 33.40
N HIS A 193 -2.00 -4.88 32.48
CA HIS A 193 -2.48 -6.15 31.91
C HIS A 193 -1.34 -6.92 31.23
N TRP A 194 -0.59 -6.30 30.31
CA TRP A 194 0.50 -6.99 29.62
C TRP A 194 1.62 -7.42 30.56
N ILE A 195 1.94 -6.63 31.61
CA ILE A 195 2.92 -7.01 32.62
C ILE A 195 2.47 -8.29 33.33
N LYS A 196 1.20 -8.38 33.76
CA LYS A 196 0.64 -9.56 34.40
C LYS A 196 0.66 -10.78 33.49
N TYR A 197 0.19 -10.60 32.25
CA TYR A 197 0.18 -11.65 31.23
C TYR A 197 1.57 -12.26 31.02
N PHE A 198 2.61 -11.43 30.81
CA PHE A 198 3.97 -11.92 30.61
C PHE A 198 4.59 -12.54 31.88
N LYS A 199 4.10 -12.19 33.05
CA LYS A 199 4.50 -12.82 34.33
C LYS A 199 3.76 -14.12 34.65
N GLY A 200 2.71 -14.45 33.88
CA GLY A 200 1.86 -15.61 34.16
C GLY A 200 1.00 -15.44 35.42
N GLU A 201 0.59 -14.19 35.69
CA GLU A 201 -0.23 -13.83 36.88
C GLU A 201 -1.73 -13.74 36.53
N GLU A 202 -2.13 -14.13 35.32
CA GLU A 202 -3.52 -14.27 34.85
C GLU A 202 -3.90 -15.71 34.56
#